data_6ea2f69a2a8e7c25d91a8c4f6a8650c2
#
_entry.id   6ea2f69a2a8e7c25d91a8c4f6a8650c2
#
_cell.length_a   1.000
_cell.length_b   1.000
_cell.length_c   1.000
_cell.angle_alpha   90.00
_cell.angle_beta   90.00
_cell.angle_gamma   90.00
#
_symmetry.space_group_name_H-M   'P 1'
#
loop_
_entity.id
_entity.type
_entity.pdbx_description
1 polymer ?
#
loop_
_entity_poly.entity_id
_entity_poly.type
_entity_poly.pdbx_seq_one_letter_code
_entity_poly.pdbx_strand_id
1 'polypeptide(L)'
;MILGSLPFLSYLKIIRRLDICYDEQVSYFVKIATISSLFACFWLYKNVDLGVSLSFRCSTFTITSLIMSTGYAICNHIDWSFISVLAFFLTFVGGCSGSSSGGVKIFRLIVLLRSIRNYFYLLLNPDADNGVKFNGKTLENDEIHSVFIFFAIFMLTFTISSIVMSYLSNADFITSVSSVSATLTNSGPGFSNLIGPSGNYSSFSNEVKLFLSFLMLLGRLEILPIYFCIGSLFLFNREK
;
A
#
# COMPACT_ATOMS: atom_id res chain seq x y z
N MET A 1 12.92 -3.88 8.79
CA MET A 1 11.87 -3.41 7.88
C MET A 1 12.05 -3.97 6.48
N ILE A 2 13.09 -3.59 5.70
CA ILE A 2 13.30 -4.00 4.29
C ILE A 2 13.20 -5.52 4.12
N LEU A 3 13.85 -6.29 4.97
CA LEU A 3 13.80 -7.75 4.91
C LEU A 3 12.37 -8.31 5.02
N GLY A 4 11.52 -7.78 5.89
CA GLY A 4 10.14 -8.25 6.04
C GLY A 4 9.22 -7.99 4.83
N SER A 5 9.62 -7.12 3.91
CA SER A 5 8.84 -6.77 2.71
C SER A 5 9.26 -7.54 1.46
N LEU A 6 10.30 -8.35 1.56
CA LEU A 6 10.72 -9.25 0.49
C LEU A 6 9.89 -10.55 0.52
N PRO A 7 9.72 -11.22 -0.63
CA PRO A 7 8.98 -12.47 -0.70
C PRO A 7 9.67 -13.57 0.12
N PHE A 8 8.91 -14.31 0.93
CA PHE A 8 9.47 -15.42 1.72
C PHE A 8 10.17 -16.49 0.86
N LEU A 9 9.65 -16.72 -0.35
CA LEU A 9 10.26 -17.66 -1.30
C LEU A 9 11.68 -17.26 -1.71
N SER A 10 12.00 -15.97 -1.76
CA SER A 10 13.34 -15.48 -2.10
C SER A 10 14.37 -15.91 -1.05
N TYR A 11 14.00 -15.92 0.22
CA TYR A 11 14.88 -16.40 1.30
C TYR A 11 15.17 -17.89 1.20
N LEU A 12 14.14 -18.70 0.90
CA LEU A 12 14.31 -20.14 0.70
C LEU A 12 15.22 -20.45 -0.49
N LYS A 13 15.12 -19.68 -1.58
CA LYS A 13 16.01 -19.81 -2.74
C LYS A 13 17.46 -19.48 -2.38
N ILE A 14 17.69 -18.41 -1.62
CA ILE A 14 19.03 -18.02 -1.15
C ILE A 14 19.63 -19.13 -0.27
N ILE A 15 18.87 -19.64 0.71
CA ILE A 15 19.34 -20.69 1.63
C ILE A 15 19.67 -21.98 0.87
N ARG A 16 18.87 -22.35 -0.13
CA ARG A 16 19.08 -23.57 -0.93
C ARG A 16 20.12 -23.40 -2.04
N ARG A 17 20.79 -22.25 -2.13
CA ARG A 17 21.73 -21.91 -3.21
C ARG A 17 21.17 -22.13 -4.62
N LEU A 18 19.85 -22.01 -4.76
CA LEU A 18 19.19 -22.00 -6.05
C LEU A 18 19.48 -20.66 -6.72
N ASP A 19 19.53 -20.67 -8.06
CA ASP A 19 19.72 -19.44 -8.82
C ASP A 19 18.73 -18.38 -8.34
N ILE A 20 19.27 -17.24 -7.94
CA ILE A 20 18.49 -16.07 -7.53
C ILE A 20 17.88 -15.55 -8.83
N CYS A 21 16.74 -16.15 -9.23
CA CYS A 21 15.95 -15.56 -10.30
C CYS A 21 15.68 -14.12 -9.91
N TYR A 22 16.12 -13.21 -10.78
CA TYR A 22 15.89 -11.78 -10.62
C TYR A 22 14.38 -11.53 -10.54
N ASP A 23 13.89 -11.32 -9.31
CA ASP A 23 12.47 -11.00 -9.11
C ASP A 23 12.26 -9.53 -9.39
N GLU A 24 11.52 -9.22 -10.45
CA GLU A 24 11.21 -7.86 -10.84
C GLU A 24 10.55 -7.07 -9.70
N GLN A 25 9.73 -7.71 -8.85
CA GLN A 25 9.10 -7.06 -7.70
C GLN A 25 10.12 -6.46 -6.75
N VAL A 26 11.16 -7.22 -6.42
CA VAL A 26 12.22 -6.77 -5.52
C VAL A 26 12.95 -5.57 -6.09
N SER A 27 13.26 -5.61 -7.39
CA SER A 27 13.91 -4.49 -8.08
C SER A 27 13.05 -3.23 -8.08
N TYR A 28 11.77 -3.34 -8.41
CA TYR A 28 10.85 -2.19 -8.38
C TYR A 28 10.65 -1.66 -6.95
N PHE A 29 10.53 -2.56 -5.97
CA PHE A 29 10.41 -2.20 -4.56
C PHE A 29 11.61 -1.36 -4.10
N VAL A 30 12.83 -1.86 -4.32
CA VAL A 30 14.05 -1.14 -3.93
C VAL A 30 14.15 0.20 -4.66
N LYS A 31 13.83 0.26 -5.97
CA LYS A 31 13.82 1.51 -6.73
C LYS A 31 12.82 2.52 -6.15
N ILE A 32 11.57 2.13 -5.90
CA ILE A 32 10.55 3.03 -5.33
C ILE A 32 10.99 3.52 -3.95
N ALA A 33 11.43 2.63 -3.07
CA ALA A 33 11.87 2.99 -1.73
C ALA A 33 13.09 3.91 -1.73
N THR A 34 14.09 3.67 -2.57
CA THR A 34 15.29 4.51 -2.66
C THR A 34 15.00 5.86 -3.29
N ILE A 35 14.28 5.90 -4.41
CA ILE A 35 13.94 7.16 -5.09
C ILE A 35 13.10 8.06 -4.19
N SER A 36 12.05 7.52 -3.57
CA SER A 36 11.19 8.28 -2.66
C SER A 36 11.93 8.75 -1.40
N SER A 37 12.82 7.93 -0.84
CA SER A 37 13.66 8.32 0.31
C SER A 37 14.65 9.43 -0.02
N LEU A 38 15.31 9.34 -1.18
CA LEU A 38 16.25 10.38 -1.64
C LEU A 38 15.52 11.70 -1.95
N PHE A 39 14.35 11.61 -2.58
CA PHE A 39 13.52 12.78 -2.85
C PHE A 39 13.06 13.45 -1.56
N ALA A 40 12.57 12.68 -0.59
CA ALA A 40 12.19 13.19 0.72
C ALA A 40 13.39 13.80 1.49
N CYS A 41 14.56 13.17 1.42
CA CYS A 41 15.79 13.68 2.02
C CYS A 41 16.18 15.05 1.45
N PHE A 42 16.18 15.17 0.12
CA PHE A 42 16.50 16.43 -0.56
C PHE A 42 15.52 17.54 -0.18
N TRP A 43 14.23 17.24 -0.14
CA TRP A 43 13.22 18.21 0.24
C TRP A 43 13.33 18.65 1.70
N LEU A 44 13.55 17.71 2.64
CA LEU A 44 13.76 18.01 4.06
C LEU A 44 14.99 18.88 4.29
N TYR A 45 16.09 18.56 3.64
CA TYR A 45 17.32 19.34 3.71
C TYR A 45 17.11 20.79 3.27
N LYS A 46 16.31 21.00 2.19
CA LYS A 46 16.08 22.33 1.63
C LYS A 46 15.07 23.18 2.41
N ASN A 47 14.05 22.56 3.01
CA ASN A 47 12.88 23.29 3.54
C ASN A 47 12.74 23.27 5.07
N VAL A 48 13.42 22.37 5.77
CA VAL A 48 13.23 22.17 7.22
C VAL A 48 14.52 22.47 7.99
N ASP A 49 15.59 22.92 7.32
CA ASP A 49 16.91 23.25 7.91
C ASP A 49 17.50 22.14 8.81
N LEU A 50 17.06 20.90 8.59
CA LEU A 50 17.66 19.75 9.24
C LEU A 50 19.02 19.46 8.61
N GLY A 51 20.03 19.24 9.40
CA GLY A 51 21.34 18.80 8.89
C GLY A 51 21.23 17.57 8.00
N VAL A 52 22.11 17.43 7.00
CA VAL A 52 22.06 16.33 5.98
C VAL A 52 21.88 14.96 6.61
N SER A 53 22.62 14.66 7.68
CA SER A 53 22.58 13.36 8.37
C SER A 53 21.20 13.08 8.97
N LEU A 54 20.57 14.07 9.60
CA LEU A 54 19.25 13.92 10.23
C LEU A 54 18.16 13.82 9.17
N SER A 55 18.22 14.65 8.11
CA SER A 55 17.29 14.58 6.98
C SER A 55 17.30 13.21 6.30
N PHE A 56 18.50 12.65 6.07
CA PHE A 56 18.65 11.30 5.49
C PHE A 56 18.07 10.21 6.40
N ARG A 57 18.36 10.29 7.70
CA ARG A 57 17.86 9.31 8.67
C ARG A 57 16.34 9.37 8.80
N CYS A 58 15.75 10.57 8.93
CA CYS A 58 14.30 10.73 9.06
C CYS A 58 13.56 10.32 7.80
N SER A 59 14.02 10.75 6.61
CA SER A 59 13.37 10.43 5.34
C SER A 59 13.40 8.92 5.05
N THR A 60 14.58 8.31 5.12
CA THR A 60 14.75 6.88 4.81
C THR A 60 13.94 6.03 5.76
N PHE A 61 14.00 6.32 7.07
CA PHE A 61 13.25 5.54 8.06
C PHE A 61 11.73 5.69 7.87
N THR A 62 11.22 6.92 7.75
CA THR A 62 9.78 7.15 7.64
C THR A 62 9.21 6.58 6.35
N ILE A 63 9.86 6.83 5.20
CA ILE A 63 9.40 6.30 3.91
C ILE A 63 9.40 4.77 3.90
N THR A 64 10.47 4.14 4.37
CA THR A 64 10.52 2.67 4.44
C THR A 64 9.49 2.12 5.43
N SER A 65 9.28 2.76 6.57
CA SER A 65 8.28 2.35 7.56
C SER A 65 6.86 2.36 7.00
N LEU A 66 6.50 3.42 6.25
CA LEU A 66 5.17 3.58 5.67
C LEU A 66 4.91 2.61 4.51
N ILE A 67 5.84 2.48 3.55
CA ILE A 67 5.69 1.54 2.43
C ILE A 67 5.57 0.09 2.94
N MET A 68 6.32 -0.26 3.98
CA MET A 68 6.35 -1.62 4.53
C MET A 68 5.26 -1.89 5.55
N SER A 69 4.37 -0.94 5.79
CA SER A 69 3.30 -1.07 6.79
C SER A 69 3.83 -1.46 8.19
N THR A 70 4.99 -0.88 8.59
CA THR A 70 5.60 -1.20 9.89
C THR A 70 5.11 -0.25 10.99
N GLY A 71 4.83 1.02 10.64
CA GLY A 71 4.21 1.99 11.53
C GLY A 71 5.12 2.69 12.54
N TYR A 72 6.41 2.37 12.57
CA TYR A 72 7.35 3.08 13.45
C TYR A 72 7.73 4.43 12.85
N ALA A 73 7.81 5.46 13.70
CA ALA A 73 8.26 6.79 13.33
C ALA A 73 9.38 7.26 14.26
N ILE A 74 10.39 7.91 13.69
CA ILE A 74 11.45 8.60 14.43
C ILE A 74 11.17 10.11 14.44
N CYS A 75 10.63 10.64 13.36
CA CYS A 75 10.35 12.05 13.16
C CYS A 75 8.86 12.26 12.90
N ASN A 76 8.34 13.43 13.29
CA ASN A 76 6.96 13.79 12.98
C ASN A 76 6.87 14.18 11.50
N HIS A 77 6.25 13.34 10.69
CA HIS A 77 6.12 13.57 9.25
C HIS A 77 4.89 14.39 8.87
N ILE A 78 4.03 14.76 9.83
CA ILE A 78 2.86 15.61 9.58
C ILE A 78 3.30 17.00 9.12
N ASP A 79 4.36 17.53 9.72
CA ASP A 79 4.87 18.88 9.45
C ASP A 79 5.65 18.97 8.11
N TRP A 80 5.81 17.86 7.39
CA TRP A 80 6.58 17.81 6.15
C TRP A 80 5.81 18.28 4.91
N SER A 81 4.62 18.86 5.09
CA SER A 81 3.84 19.49 4.04
C SER A 81 3.71 18.59 2.78
N PHE A 82 4.37 18.91 1.68
CA PHE A 82 4.31 18.13 0.43
C PHE A 82 4.74 16.67 0.59
N ILE A 83 5.76 16.39 1.41
CA ILE A 83 6.22 15.01 1.64
C ILE A 83 5.19 14.17 2.37
N SER A 84 4.35 14.77 3.22
CA SER A 84 3.24 14.05 3.87
C SER A 84 2.23 13.52 2.86
N VAL A 85 1.94 14.29 1.80
CA VAL A 85 1.07 13.84 0.69
C VAL A 85 1.71 12.69 -0.08
N LEU A 86 2.99 12.80 -0.41
CA LEU A 86 3.74 11.72 -1.06
C LEU A 86 3.74 10.46 -0.18
N ALA A 87 4.03 10.61 1.10
CA ALA A 87 4.04 9.54 2.08
C ALA A 87 2.67 8.85 2.18
N PHE A 88 1.57 9.63 2.16
CA PHE A 88 0.22 9.11 2.13
C PHE A 88 -0.01 8.17 0.93
N PHE A 89 0.36 8.58 -0.27
CA PHE A 89 0.22 7.70 -1.45
C PHE A 89 1.14 6.47 -1.39
N LEU A 90 2.32 6.60 -0.79
CA LEU A 90 3.24 5.48 -0.61
C LEU A 90 2.71 4.40 0.35
N THR A 91 1.81 4.73 1.29
CA THR A 91 1.18 3.70 2.14
C THR A 91 0.35 2.69 1.35
N PHE A 92 -0.21 3.09 0.20
CA PHE A 92 -0.99 2.19 -0.66
C PHE A 92 -0.11 1.22 -1.46
N VAL A 93 1.15 1.57 -1.72
CA VAL A 93 2.06 0.76 -2.54
C VAL A 93 2.28 -0.62 -1.92
N GLY A 94 2.56 -0.68 -0.62
CA GLY A 94 2.86 -1.92 0.09
C GLY A 94 4.21 -2.54 -0.32
N GLY A 95 4.50 -3.74 0.18
CA GLY A 95 5.69 -4.50 -0.18
C GLY A 95 5.46 -5.50 -1.32
N CYS A 96 6.39 -6.45 -1.45
CA CYS A 96 6.30 -7.51 -2.45
C CYS A 96 5.15 -8.49 -2.15
N SER A 97 4.64 -9.15 -3.19
CA SER A 97 3.72 -10.28 -3.03
C SER A 97 4.40 -11.43 -2.30
N GLY A 98 3.69 -12.06 -1.37
CA GLY A 98 4.29 -13.09 -0.50
C GLY A 98 5.15 -12.54 0.64
N SER A 99 5.04 -11.24 0.96
CA SER A 99 5.62 -10.61 2.15
C SER A 99 4.56 -10.36 3.23
N SER A 100 5.01 -9.97 4.42
CA SER A 100 4.12 -9.63 5.55
C SER A 100 3.52 -8.23 5.48
N SER A 101 3.83 -7.41 4.47
CA SER A 101 3.32 -6.06 4.33
C SER A 101 1.85 -6.01 3.92
N GLY A 102 1.14 -4.95 4.34
CA GLY A 102 -0.21 -4.60 3.86
C GLY A 102 -0.19 -3.84 2.52
N GLY A 103 -1.31 -3.20 2.19
CA GLY A 103 -1.48 -2.40 0.97
C GLY A 103 -1.77 -3.22 -0.29
N VAL A 104 -1.71 -2.55 -1.45
CA VAL A 104 -2.06 -3.14 -2.75
C VAL A 104 -1.05 -4.18 -3.24
N LYS A 105 0.19 -4.12 -2.75
CA LYS A 105 1.37 -4.90 -3.15
C LYS A 105 1.92 -4.51 -4.53
N ILE A 106 3.23 -4.43 -4.58
CA ILE A 106 3.98 -3.96 -5.77
C ILE A 106 3.68 -4.78 -7.02
N PHE A 107 3.48 -6.11 -6.90
CA PHE A 107 3.11 -6.95 -8.03
C PHE A 107 1.89 -6.40 -8.79
N ARG A 108 0.80 -6.10 -8.06
CA ARG A 108 -0.43 -5.60 -8.66
C ARG A 108 -0.24 -4.23 -9.31
N LEU A 109 0.58 -3.36 -8.69
CA LEU A 109 0.90 -2.06 -9.28
C LEU A 109 1.70 -2.18 -10.59
N ILE A 110 2.68 -3.09 -10.64
CA ILE A 110 3.46 -3.34 -11.86
C ILE A 110 2.55 -3.84 -12.98
N VAL A 111 1.71 -4.83 -12.69
CA VAL A 111 0.77 -5.39 -13.66
C VAL A 111 -0.18 -4.33 -14.17
N LEU A 112 -0.76 -3.52 -13.28
CA LEU A 112 -1.68 -2.44 -13.62
C LEU A 112 -1.02 -1.40 -14.53
N LEU A 113 0.17 -0.91 -14.17
CA LEU A 113 0.91 0.07 -14.98
C LEU A 113 1.31 -0.48 -16.35
N ARG A 114 1.73 -1.76 -16.41
CA ARG A 114 2.06 -2.42 -17.68
C ARG A 114 0.83 -2.64 -18.54
N SER A 115 -0.30 -3.01 -17.95
CA SER A 115 -1.56 -3.19 -18.67
C SER A 115 -2.07 -1.88 -19.25
N ILE A 116 -2.00 -0.78 -18.49
CA ILE A 116 -2.35 0.56 -18.99
C ILE A 116 -1.43 0.93 -20.16
N ARG A 117 -0.10 0.74 -20.01
CA ARG A 117 0.85 1.03 -21.09
C ARG A 117 0.59 0.17 -22.33
N ASN A 118 0.30 -1.13 -22.13
CA ASN A 118 -0.01 -2.04 -23.23
C ASN A 118 -1.29 -1.64 -23.96
N TYR A 119 -2.32 -1.21 -23.20
CA TYR A 119 -3.55 -0.71 -23.78
C TYR A 119 -3.33 0.51 -24.69
N PHE A 120 -2.53 1.51 -24.25
CA PHE A 120 -2.16 2.64 -25.09
C PHE A 120 -1.36 2.23 -26.32
N TYR A 121 -0.47 1.23 -26.18
CA TYR A 121 0.30 0.72 -27.32
C TYR A 121 -0.59 0.04 -28.36
N LEU A 122 -1.57 -0.76 -27.93
CA LEU A 122 -2.55 -1.42 -28.81
C LEU A 122 -3.48 -0.42 -29.51
N LEU A 123 -3.82 0.70 -28.88
CA LEU A 123 -4.58 1.77 -29.54
C LEU A 123 -3.82 2.39 -30.72
N LEU A 124 -2.50 2.45 -30.63
CA LEU A 124 -1.65 2.96 -31.70
C LEU A 124 -1.28 1.89 -32.76
N ASN A 125 -1.24 0.63 -32.38
CA ASN A 125 -0.86 -0.51 -33.20
C ASN A 125 -1.84 -1.67 -32.98
N PRO A 126 -3.02 -1.67 -33.62
CA PRO A 126 -4.08 -2.66 -33.36
C PRO A 126 -3.69 -4.11 -33.67
N ASP A 127 -2.79 -4.31 -34.64
CA ASP A 127 -2.33 -5.62 -35.12
C ASP A 127 -1.18 -6.20 -34.27
N ALA A 128 -0.73 -5.49 -33.23
CA ALA A 128 0.37 -5.95 -32.39
C ALA A 128 -0.13 -6.95 -31.33
N ASP A 129 0.40 -8.17 -31.37
CA ASP A 129 0.15 -9.19 -30.35
C ASP A 129 1.16 -9.02 -29.19
N ASN A 130 0.91 -8.06 -28.31
CA ASN A 130 1.75 -7.78 -27.16
C ASN A 130 1.01 -8.13 -25.85
N GLY A 131 1.26 -9.34 -25.33
CA GLY A 131 0.81 -9.72 -23.97
C GLY A 131 1.58 -8.95 -22.88
N VAL A 132 0.94 -8.72 -21.74
CA VAL A 132 1.60 -8.16 -20.54
C VAL A 132 2.56 -9.19 -19.97
N LYS A 133 3.85 -8.85 -19.86
CA LYS A 133 4.90 -9.76 -19.36
C LYS A 133 5.26 -9.41 -17.91
N PHE A 134 5.49 -10.45 -17.10
CA PHE A 134 6.02 -10.32 -15.74
C PHE A 134 7.02 -11.44 -15.46
N ASN A 135 8.20 -11.10 -14.92
CA ASN A 135 9.33 -12.03 -14.73
C ASN A 135 9.63 -12.88 -16.00
N GLY A 136 9.54 -12.25 -17.19
CA GLY A 136 9.79 -12.91 -18.48
C GLY A 136 8.66 -13.81 -18.98
N LYS A 137 7.55 -13.99 -18.24
CA LYS A 137 6.37 -14.76 -18.64
C LYS A 137 5.24 -13.83 -19.05
N THR A 138 4.49 -14.19 -20.06
CA THR A 138 3.23 -13.50 -20.41
C THR A 138 2.16 -13.90 -19.41
N LEU A 139 1.47 -12.90 -18.85
CA LEU A 139 0.34 -13.11 -17.94
C LEU A 139 -0.91 -13.47 -18.74
N GLU A 140 -1.74 -14.33 -18.17
CA GLU A 140 -3.05 -14.64 -18.71
C GLU A 140 -4.03 -13.47 -18.50
N ASN A 141 -5.01 -13.34 -19.37
CA ASN A 141 -6.00 -12.25 -19.25
C ASN A 141 -6.77 -12.31 -17.93
N ASP A 142 -7.04 -13.50 -17.41
CA ASP A 142 -7.73 -13.70 -16.13
C ASP A 142 -6.92 -13.17 -14.96
N GLU A 143 -5.59 -13.31 -14.98
CA GLU A 143 -4.70 -12.73 -13.95
C GLU A 143 -4.74 -11.21 -13.98
N ILE A 144 -4.72 -10.62 -15.19
CA ILE A 144 -4.81 -9.17 -15.38
C ILE A 144 -6.16 -8.64 -14.91
N HIS A 145 -7.26 -9.29 -15.28
CA HIS A 145 -8.61 -8.93 -14.84
C HIS A 145 -8.75 -9.01 -13.32
N SER A 146 -8.19 -10.04 -12.70
CA SER A 146 -8.16 -10.19 -11.23
C SER A 146 -7.48 -9.00 -10.53
N VAL A 147 -6.39 -8.50 -11.10
CA VAL A 147 -5.69 -7.30 -10.56
C VAL A 147 -6.55 -6.05 -10.68
N PHE A 148 -7.22 -5.84 -11.81
CA PHE A 148 -8.12 -4.69 -11.99
C PHE A 148 -9.32 -4.73 -11.04
N ILE A 149 -9.95 -5.89 -10.90
CA ILE A 149 -11.08 -6.10 -9.97
C ILE A 149 -10.64 -5.83 -8.53
N PHE A 150 -9.48 -6.37 -8.12
CA PHE A 150 -8.93 -6.10 -6.79
C PHE A 150 -8.75 -4.61 -6.55
N PHE A 151 -8.13 -3.89 -7.51
CA PHE A 151 -7.87 -2.46 -7.37
C PHE A 151 -9.17 -1.64 -7.28
N ALA A 152 -10.17 -1.98 -8.12
CA ALA A 152 -11.48 -1.32 -8.09
C ALA A 152 -12.19 -1.54 -6.73
N ILE A 153 -12.22 -2.78 -6.23
CA ILE A 153 -12.83 -3.10 -4.95
C ILE A 153 -12.08 -2.42 -3.79
N PHE A 154 -10.73 -2.39 -3.84
CA PHE A 154 -9.92 -1.72 -2.84
C PHE A 154 -10.26 -0.22 -2.76
N MET A 155 -10.32 0.46 -3.90
CA MET A 155 -10.66 1.89 -3.97
C MET A 155 -12.11 2.18 -3.54
N LEU A 156 -13.06 1.33 -3.91
CA LEU A 156 -14.45 1.42 -3.44
C LEU A 156 -14.54 1.25 -1.93
N THR A 157 -13.87 0.24 -1.37
CA THR A 157 -13.83 0.00 0.08
C THR A 157 -13.22 1.19 0.80
N PHE A 158 -12.10 1.73 0.30
CA PHE A 158 -11.45 2.91 0.85
C PHE A 158 -12.38 4.12 0.86
N THR A 159 -13.05 4.39 -0.26
CA THR A 159 -13.95 5.55 -0.41
C THR A 159 -15.17 5.43 0.52
N ILE A 160 -15.86 4.28 0.49
CA ILE A 160 -17.02 4.03 1.36
C ILE A 160 -16.64 4.12 2.82
N SER A 161 -15.53 3.48 3.21
CA SER A 161 -15.06 3.50 4.59
C SER A 161 -14.67 4.89 5.07
N SER A 162 -14.12 5.74 4.19
CA SER A 162 -13.80 7.13 4.52
C SER A 162 -15.06 7.97 4.78
N ILE A 163 -16.12 7.74 4.01
CA ILE A 163 -17.42 8.40 4.21
C ILE A 163 -18.03 7.95 5.55
N VAL A 164 -18.05 6.64 5.81
CA VAL A 164 -18.57 6.08 7.07
C VAL A 164 -17.77 6.60 8.27
N MET A 165 -16.42 6.64 8.16
CA MET A 165 -15.57 7.17 9.22
C MET A 165 -15.86 8.64 9.52
N SER A 166 -16.02 9.48 8.49
CA SER A 166 -16.37 10.89 8.67
C SER A 166 -17.74 11.06 9.35
N TYR A 167 -18.71 10.23 9.00
CA TYR A 167 -20.04 10.24 9.63
C TYR A 167 -19.99 9.81 11.10
N LEU A 168 -19.27 8.74 11.43
CA LEU A 168 -19.23 8.20 12.80
C LEU A 168 -18.38 9.05 13.76
N SER A 169 -17.31 9.65 13.29
CA SER A 169 -16.36 10.37 14.14
C SER A 169 -16.57 11.86 14.21
N ASN A 170 -17.34 12.46 13.27
CA ASN A 170 -17.43 13.91 13.05
C ASN A 170 -16.04 14.59 12.96
N ALA A 171 -15.02 13.82 12.55
CA ALA A 171 -13.65 14.31 12.44
C ALA A 171 -13.42 15.03 11.09
N ASP A 172 -12.36 15.83 11.05
CA ASP A 172 -11.93 16.51 9.84
C ASP A 172 -11.68 15.53 8.69
N PHE A 173 -11.82 16.02 7.46
CA PHE A 173 -11.58 15.24 6.25
C PHE A 173 -10.23 14.52 6.26
N ILE A 174 -9.14 15.22 6.63
CA ILE A 174 -7.79 14.64 6.69
C ILE A 174 -7.73 13.51 7.72
N THR A 175 -8.33 13.69 8.89
CA THR A 175 -8.37 12.67 9.95
C THR A 175 -9.17 11.44 9.51
N SER A 176 -10.33 11.63 8.88
CA SER A 176 -11.18 10.54 8.40
C SER A 176 -10.50 9.73 7.30
N VAL A 177 -9.98 10.39 6.26
CA VAL A 177 -9.31 9.73 5.13
C VAL A 177 -8.01 9.05 5.55
N SER A 178 -7.20 9.72 6.38
CA SER A 178 -5.92 9.16 6.81
C SER A 178 -6.05 8.04 7.83
N SER A 179 -7.09 8.03 8.68
CA SER A 179 -7.35 6.91 9.59
C SER A 179 -7.76 5.64 8.82
N VAL A 180 -8.61 5.80 7.81
CA VAL A 180 -9.01 4.68 6.96
C VAL A 180 -7.83 4.19 6.12
N SER A 181 -7.00 5.08 5.54
CA SER A 181 -5.82 4.65 4.82
C SER A 181 -4.86 3.87 5.73
N ALA A 182 -4.57 4.39 6.92
CA ALA A 182 -3.66 3.77 7.88
C ALA A 182 -4.14 2.38 8.33
N THR A 183 -5.44 2.21 8.54
CA THR A 183 -6.03 0.93 8.96
C THR A 183 -6.17 -0.06 7.82
N LEU A 184 -6.64 0.36 6.64
CA LEU A 184 -6.82 -0.51 5.49
C LEU A 184 -5.48 -0.99 4.91
N THR A 185 -4.46 -0.13 4.90
CA THR A 185 -3.10 -0.53 4.49
C THR A 185 -2.28 -1.15 5.62
N ASN A 186 -2.81 -1.16 6.85
CA ASN A 186 -2.11 -1.61 8.05
C ASN A 186 -0.78 -0.88 8.30
N SER A 187 -0.67 0.39 7.90
CA SER A 187 0.55 1.20 8.07
C SER A 187 0.71 1.77 9.49
N GLY A 188 -0.38 1.89 10.24
CA GLY A 188 -0.41 2.34 11.64
C GLY A 188 -0.65 3.84 11.82
N PRO A 189 0.34 4.71 11.63
CA PRO A 189 0.15 6.15 11.82
C PRO A 189 -0.66 6.78 10.69
N GLY A 190 -1.57 7.69 11.07
CA GLY A 190 -2.27 8.57 10.13
C GLY A 190 -1.49 9.84 9.82
N PHE A 191 -2.15 10.77 9.10
CA PHE A 191 -1.56 12.03 8.64
C PHE A 191 -2.24 13.26 9.25
N SER A 192 -2.84 13.13 10.42
CA SER A 192 -3.41 14.24 11.19
C SER A 192 -2.79 14.32 12.58
N ASN A 193 -2.91 15.48 13.24
CA ASN A 193 -2.38 15.69 14.58
C ASN A 193 -2.95 14.72 15.61
N LEU A 194 -4.18 14.23 15.42
CA LEU A 194 -4.83 13.29 16.33
C LEU A 194 -4.27 11.88 16.24
N ILE A 195 -3.98 11.41 15.02
CA ILE A 195 -3.62 10.00 14.72
C ILE A 195 -2.25 9.84 14.05
N GLY A 196 -1.46 10.90 14.06
CA GLY A 196 -0.09 10.89 13.51
C GLY A 196 0.90 10.13 14.39
N PRO A 197 2.21 10.24 14.10
CA PRO A 197 3.26 9.50 14.80
C PRO A 197 3.28 9.68 16.33
N SER A 198 2.90 10.85 16.81
CA SER A 198 2.79 11.18 18.23
C SER A 198 1.36 11.06 18.78
N GLY A 199 0.38 10.83 17.91
CA GLY A 199 -1.02 10.70 18.25
C GLY A 199 -1.44 9.25 18.57
N ASN A 200 -2.71 9.10 18.94
CA ASN A 200 -3.29 7.77 19.16
C ASN A 200 -4.81 7.76 18.87
N TYR A 201 -5.36 6.58 18.74
CA TYR A 201 -6.80 6.37 18.48
C TYR A 201 -7.66 6.36 19.73
N SER A 202 -7.13 6.70 20.94
CA SER A 202 -7.85 6.64 22.20
C SER A 202 -9.03 7.61 22.28
N SER A 203 -8.91 8.76 21.62
CA SER A 203 -9.93 9.82 21.59
C SER A 203 -11.22 9.45 20.84
N PHE A 204 -11.19 8.43 19.98
CA PHE A 204 -12.37 8.00 19.24
C PHE A 204 -13.33 7.17 20.09
N SER A 205 -14.62 7.19 19.70
CA SER A 205 -15.66 6.35 20.31
C SER A 205 -15.39 4.86 20.10
N ASN A 206 -16.00 4.01 20.90
CA ASN A 206 -15.83 2.55 20.77
C ASN A 206 -16.36 2.02 19.44
N GLU A 207 -17.40 2.62 18.89
CA GLU A 207 -17.97 2.25 17.58
C GLU A 207 -16.95 2.50 16.45
N VAL A 208 -16.29 3.66 16.46
CA VAL A 208 -15.23 3.99 15.51
C VAL A 208 -14.06 3.04 15.65
N LYS A 209 -13.65 2.70 16.87
CA LYS A 209 -12.57 1.73 17.10
C LYS A 209 -12.89 0.33 16.57
N LEU A 210 -14.12 -0.14 16.76
CA LEU A 210 -14.59 -1.42 16.21
C LEU A 210 -14.60 -1.38 14.68
N PHE A 211 -15.09 -0.29 14.10
CA PHE A 211 -15.09 -0.12 12.63
C PHE A 211 -13.67 -0.13 12.05
N LEU A 212 -12.74 0.63 12.65
CA LEU A 212 -11.33 0.64 12.21
C LEU A 212 -10.66 -0.73 12.41
N SER A 213 -10.96 -1.45 13.49
CA SER A 213 -10.46 -2.81 13.71
C SER A 213 -10.94 -3.78 12.62
N PHE A 214 -12.19 -3.66 12.18
CA PHE A 214 -12.72 -4.43 11.07
C PHE A 214 -11.97 -4.11 9.76
N LEU A 215 -11.69 -2.83 9.49
CA LEU A 215 -10.89 -2.42 8.32
C LEU A 215 -9.45 -2.97 8.36
N MET A 216 -8.84 -3.03 9.55
CA MET A 216 -7.51 -3.66 9.71
C MET A 216 -7.54 -5.14 9.32
N LEU A 217 -8.58 -5.88 9.73
CA LEU A 217 -8.76 -7.27 9.33
C LEU A 217 -8.96 -7.41 7.82
N LEU A 218 -9.82 -6.57 7.21
CA LEU A 218 -10.03 -6.53 5.76
C LEU A 218 -8.72 -6.31 5.00
N GLY A 219 -7.93 -5.34 5.43
CA GLY A 219 -6.66 -5.02 4.79
C GLY A 219 -5.60 -6.12 4.94
N ARG A 220 -5.62 -6.85 6.07
CA ARG A 220 -4.63 -7.89 6.37
C ARG A 220 -4.90 -9.21 5.67
N LEU A 221 -6.15 -9.62 5.60
CA LEU A 221 -6.56 -10.92 5.03
C LEU A 221 -6.76 -10.87 3.51
N GLU A 222 -6.44 -9.76 2.89
CA GLU A 222 -6.80 -9.38 1.52
C GLU A 222 -8.34 -9.26 1.33
N ILE A 223 -8.75 -8.19 0.67
CA ILE A 223 -10.17 -7.80 0.60
C ILE A 223 -11.02 -8.84 -0.14
N LEU A 224 -10.50 -9.42 -1.24
CA LEU A 224 -11.25 -10.34 -2.09
C LEU A 224 -11.72 -11.61 -1.37
N PRO A 225 -10.87 -12.37 -0.62
CA PRO A 225 -11.31 -13.54 0.11
C PRO A 225 -12.43 -13.26 1.12
N ILE A 226 -12.37 -12.11 1.80
CA ILE A 226 -13.39 -11.75 2.79
C ILE A 226 -14.72 -11.44 2.11
N TYR A 227 -14.72 -10.66 1.03
CA TYR A 227 -15.94 -10.39 0.27
C TYR A 227 -16.53 -11.68 -0.35
N PHE A 228 -15.67 -12.59 -0.80
CA PHE A 228 -16.13 -13.90 -1.27
C PHE A 228 -16.79 -14.71 -0.14
N CYS A 229 -16.17 -14.78 1.05
CA CYS A 229 -16.76 -15.44 2.19
C CYS A 229 -18.11 -14.85 2.60
N ILE A 230 -18.21 -13.52 2.66
CA ILE A 230 -19.47 -12.84 2.97
C ILE A 230 -20.51 -13.11 1.89
N GLY A 231 -20.12 -12.99 0.61
CA GLY A 231 -21.02 -13.27 -0.53
C GLY A 231 -21.52 -14.71 -0.55
N SER A 232 -20.67 -15.68 -0.26
CA SER A 232 -21.05 -17.10 -0.21
C SER A 232 -22.07 -17.37 0.88
N LEU A 233 -21.95 -16.73 2.04
CA LEU A 233 -22.95 -16.88 3.12
C LEU A 233 -24.33 -16.36 2.71
N PHE A 234 -24.40 -15.31 1.90
CA PHE A 234 -25.66 -14.77 1.37
C PHE A 234 -26.24 -15.62 0.25
N LEU A 235 -25.40 -16.20 -0.62
CA LEU A 235 -25.83 -17.05 -1.73
C LEU A 235 -26.32 -18.41 -1.25
N PHE A 236 -25.64 -19.05 -0.30
CA PHE A 236 -26.06 -20.32 0.29
C PHE A 236 -27.41 -20.22 1.04
N ASN A 237 -27.78 -19.05 1.54
CA ASN A 237 -29.09 -18.83 2.16
C ASN A 237 -30.23 -18.62 1.14
N ARG A 238 -29.96 -18.51 -0.16
CA ARG A 238 -31.00 -18.37 -1.19
C ARG A 238 -31.41 -19.69 -1.85
N GLU A 239 -30.63 -20.74 -1.65
CA GLU A 239 -30.93 -22.08 -2.23
C GLU A 239 -31.62 -23.02 -1.22
N LYS A 240 -32.00 -22.52 -0.04
CA LYS A 240 -32.92 -23.16 0.92
C LYS A 240 -34.29 -22.47 0.89
#